data_0ae15cde833026d535e1b681012d19d7
#
_entry.id   0ae15cde833026d535e1b681012d19d7
#
_cell.length_a   1.000
_cell.length_b   1.000
_cell.length_c   1.000
_cell.angle_alpha   90.00
_cell.angle_beta   90.00
_cell.angle_gamma   90.00
#
_symmetry.space_group_name_H-M   'P 1'
#
loop_
_entity.id
_entity.type
_entity.pdbx_description
1 polymer ?
#
loop_
_entity_poly.entity_id
_entity_poly.type
_entity_poly.pdbx_seq_one_letter_code
_entity_poly.pdbx_strand_id
1 'polypeptide(L)' 'MSQLDFKLGPKIKAFRRQIGLQANKLANQLNISPSYLALIEGGKRKIDGDLLIKICDELKINISDLTSKSDVNMINTIS' A
#
# COMPACT_ATOMS: atom_id res chain seq x y z
N MET A 1 1.28 -13.64 8.32
CA MET A 1 -0.09 -14.02 8.27
C MET A 1 -0.82 -13.36 7.16
N SER A 2 -1.83 -14.04 6.70
CA SER A 2 -2.57 -13.52 5.56
C SER A 2 -3.25 -12.20 5.87
N GLN A 3 -3.40 -11.87 7.11
CA GLN A 3 -4.02 -10.61 7.46
C GLN A 3 -3.24 -9.40 6.99
N LEU A 4 -1.94 -9.54 6.93
CA LEU A 4 -1.13 -8.45 6.44
C LEU A 4 -1.44 -8.17 4.99
N ASP A 5 -1.50 -9.24 4.20
CA ASP A 5 -1.83 -9.08 2.79
C ASP A 5 -3.19 -8.44 2.62
N PHE A 6 -4.09 -8.84 3.45
CA PHE A 6 -5.45 -8.37 3.35
C PHE A 6 -5.53 -6.88 3.61
N LYS A 7 -4.69 -6.38 4.50
CA LYS A 7 -4.76 -4.97 4.86
C LYS A 7 -3.86 -4.07 4.03
N LEU A 8 -2.96 -4.64 3.28
CA LEU A 8 -2.04 -3.83 2.51
C LEU A 8 -2.76 -2.99 1.45
N GLY A 9 -3.71 -3.60 0.77
CA GLY A 9 -4.41 -2.88 -0.28
C GLY A 9 -5.08 -1.61 0.22
N PRO A 10 -5.92 -1.71 1.23
CA PRO A 10 -6.56 -0.51 1.77
C PRO A 10 -5.58 0.52 2.28
N LYS A 11 -4.48 0.10 2.85
CA LYS A 11 -3.48 1.05 3.31
C LYS A 11 -2.83 1.78 2.15
N ILE A 12 -2.53 1.05 1.09
CA ILE A 12 -1.98 1.67 -0.10
C ILE A 12 -2.93 2.73 -0.63
N LYS A 13 -4.20 2.40 -0.68
CA LYS A 13 -5.19 3.34 -1.15
C LYS A 13 -5.23 4.58 -0.26
N ALA A 14 -5.17 4.37 1.04
CA ALA A 14 -5.21 5.49 1.98
C ALA A 14 -4.01 6.41 1.80
N PHE A 15 -2.82 5.84 1.70
CA PHE A 15 -1.62 6.65 1.49
C PHE A 15 -1.69 7.39 0.16
N ARG A 16 -2.15 6.68 -0.89
CA ARG A 16 -2.26 7.30 -2.20
C ARG A 16 -3.19 8.51 -2.16
N ARG A 17 -4.32 8.34 -1.53
CA ARG A 17 -5.30 9.43 -1.46
C ARG A 17 -4.80 10.57 -0.59
N GLN A 18 -4.02 10.24 0.41
CA GLN A 18 -3.48 11.24 1.31
C GLN A 18 -2.59 12.23 0.58
N ILE A 19 -1.83 11.75 -0.39
CA ILE A 19 -0.96 12.61 -1.16
C ILE A 19 -1.62 13.12 -2.43
N GLY A 20 -2.89 12.81 -2.63
CA GLY A 20 -3.62 13.32 -3.78
C GLY A 20 -3.24 12.65 -5.10
N LEU A 21 -2.70 11.46 -5.06
CA LEU A 21 -2.29 10.77 -6.28
C LEU A 21 -3.43 9.95 -6.82
N GLN A 22 -3.76 10.19 -8.09
CA GLN A 22 -4.84 9.46 -8.72
C GLN A 22 -4.45 8.02 -9.01
N ALA A 23 -5.44 7.14 -8.94
CA ALA A 23 -5.20 5.73 -9.16
C ALA A 23 -4.63 5.47 -10.54
N ASN A 24 -5.17 6.11 -11.55
CA ASN A 24 -4.68 5.92 -12.91
C ASN A 24 -3.21 6.29 -13.02
N LYS A 25 -2.84 7.36 -12.37
CA LYS A 25 -1.46 7.80 -12.42
C LYS A 25 -0.53 6.81 -11.74
N LEU A 26 -0.93 6.35 -10.57
CA LEU A 26 -0.13 5.37 -9.88
C LEU A 26 0.01 4.09 -10.68
N ALA A 27 -1.10 3.61 -11.25
CA ALA A 27 -1.06 2.41 -12.05
C ALA A 27 -0.08 2.56 -13.21
N ASN A 28 -0.12 3.71 -13.85
CA ASN A 28 0.77 3.98 -14.95
C ASN A 28 2.23 3.95 -14.51
N GLN A 29 2.52 4.55 -13.37
CA GLN A 29 3.87 4.57 -12.85
C GLN A 29 4.35 3.17 -12.46
N LEU A 30 3.42 2.32 -12.09
CA LEU A 30 3.75 0.95 -11.72
C LEU A 30 3.73 0.01 -12.91
N ASN A 31 3.35 0.49 -14.08
CA ASN A 31 3.23 -0.34 -15.28
C ASN A 31 2.18 -1.42 -15.12
N ILE A 32 1.09 -1.11 -14.49
CA ILE A 32 -0.02 -2.03 -14.35
C ILE A 32 -1.29 -1.30 -14.79
N SER A 33 -2.33 -2.07 -15.04
CA SER A 33 -3.58 -1.46 -15.44
C SER A 33 -4.29 -0.86 -14.21
N PRO A 34 -5.09 0.17 -14.42
CA PRO A 34 -5.88 0.71 -13.32
C PRO A 34 -6.81 -0.34 -12.70
N SER A 35 -7.32 -1.25 -13.52
CA SER A 35 -8.17 -2.32 -13.00
C SER A 35 -7.42 -3.22 -12.06
N TYR A 36 -6.19 -3.54 -12.41
CA TYR A 36 -5.38 -4.38 -11.56
C TYR A 36 -5.07 -3.67 -10.24
N LEU A 37 -4.73 -2.40 -10.33
CA LEU A 37 -4.48 -1.63 -9.12
C LEU A 37 -5.73 -1.58 -8.24
N ALA A 38 -6.89 -1.45 -8.84
CA ALA A 38 -8.12 -1.41 -8.07
C ALA A 38 -8.33 -2.72 -7.31
N LEU A 39 -7.99 -3.84 -7.93
CA LEU A 39 -8.11 -5.12 -7.26
C LEU A 39 -7.13 -5.22 -6.10
N ILE A 40 -5.94 -4.69 -6.29
CA ILE A 40 -4.95 -4.69 -5.22
C ILE A 40 -5.42 -3.83 -4.06
N GLU A 41 -5.87 -2.63 -4.36
CA GLU A 41 -6.31 -1.72 -3.32
C GLU A 41 -7.55 -2.23 -2.60
N GLY A 42 -8.34 -3.02 -3.30
CA GLY A 42 -9.52 -3.60 -2.69
C GLY A 42 -9.25 -4.86 -1.91
N GLY A 43 -8.00 -5.31 -1.89
CA GLY A 43 -7.66 -6.51 -1.15
C GLY A 43 -8.02 -7.79 -1.88
N LYS A 44 -8.31 -7.71 -3.17
CA LYS A 44 -8.73 -8.88 -3.94
C LYS A 44 -7.59 -9.55 -4.68
N ARG A 45 -6.45 -8.93 -4.71
CA ARG A 45 -5.26 -9.50 -5.33
C ARG A 45 -4.09 -9.28 -4.40
N LYS A 46 -3.21 -10.25 -4.38
CA LYS A 46 -2.00 -10.13 -3.56
C LYS A 46 -0.98 -9.27 -4.27
N ILE A 47 -0.10 -8.71 -3.48
CA ILE A 47 0.98 -7.88 -3.99
C ILE A 47 2.27 -8.64 -3.80
N ASP A 48 3.04 -8.82 -4.87
CA ASP A 48 4.34 -9.46 -4.72
C ASP A 48 5.35 -8.43 -4.21
N GLY A 49 6.52 -8.93 -3.83
CA GLY A 49 7.52 -8.07 -3.21
C GLY A 49 8.00 -6.95 -4.11
N ASP A 50 8.20 -7.25 -5.38
CA ASP A 50 8.67 -6.24 -6.30
C ASP A 50 7.68 -5.11 -6.45
N LEU A 51 6.42 -5.46 -6.60
CA LEU A 51 5.40 -4.45 -6.77
C LEU A 51 5.25 -3.64 -5.50
N LEU A 52 5.34 -4.28 -4.36
CA LEU A 52 5.25 -3.58 -3.09
C LEU A 52 6.35 -2.54 -2.95
N ILE A 53 7.55 -2.89 -3.33
CA ILE A 53 8.67 -1.97 -3.26
C ILE A 53 8.42 -0.78 -4.18
N LYS A 54 7.94 -1.05 -5.39
CA LYS A 54 7.65 0.04 -6.32
C LYS A 54 6.56 0.95 -5.80
N ILE A 55 5.55 0.38 -5.19
CA ILE A 55 4.47 1.18 -4.63
C ILE A 55 5.00 2.08 -3.53
N CYS A 56 5.81 1.53 -2.65
CA CYS A 56 6.37 2.34 -1.57
C CYS A 56 7.23 3.47 -2.13
N ASP A 57 7.97 3.17 -3.18
CA ASP A 57 8.82 4.17 -3.79
C ASP A 57 7.98 5.30 -4.38
N GLU A 58 6.91 4.95 -5.08
CA GLU A 58 6.07 5.96 -5.69
C GLU A 58 5.30 6.76 -4.67
N LEU A 59 4.91 6.15 -3.58
CA LEU A 59 4.18 6.84 -2.54
C LEU A 59 5.09 7.55 -1.55
N LYS A 60 6.39 7.33 -1.67
CA LYS A 60 7.37 7.95 -0.78
C LYS A 60 7.18 7.53 0.67
N ILE A 61 6.89 6.27 0.85
CA ILE A 61 6.73 5.71 2.19
C ILE A 61 7.66 4.52 2.33
N ASN A 62 7.87 4.10 3.56
CA ASN A 62 8.66 2.92 3.83
C ASN A 62 7.76 1.71 3.85
N ILE A 63 8.34 0.55 3.57
CA ILE A 63 7.60 -0.69 3.64
C ILE A 63 7.01 -0.86 5.02
N SER A 64 7.73 -0.45 6.05
CA SER A 64 7.23 -0.60 7.40
C SER A 64 5.96 0.19 7.64
N ASP A 65 5.77 1.27 6.89
CA ASP A 65 4.54 2.04 7.01
C ASP A 65 3.32 1.22 6.59
N LEU A 66 3.52 0.30 5.68
CA LEU A 66 2.43 -0.53 5.20
C LEU A 66 2.28 -1.82 5.99
N THR A 67 3.39 -2.41 6.38
CA THR A 67 3.37 -3.74 6.95
C THR A 67 3.37 -3.77 8.45
N SER A 68 3.77 -2.70 9.09
CA SER A 68 3.83 -2.73 10.54
C SER A 68 2.44 -2.69 11.13
N LYS A 69 2.35 -3.17 12.33
CA LYS A 69 1.12 -3.01 13.08
C LYS A 69 1.22 -1.73 13.84
N SER A 70 1.37 -0.70 13.09
CA SER A 70 1.73 0.57 13.65
C SER A 70 0.76 1.06 14.69
N ASP A 71 -0.46 0.68 14.57
CA ASP A 71 -1.43 1.11 15.54
C ASP A 71 -1.03 0.69 16.91
N VAL A 72 -0.60 -0.53 17.00
CA VAL A 72 -0.16 -1.06 18.27
C VAL A 72 1.16 -0.49 18.64
N ASN A 73 2.02 -0.41 17.68
CA ASN A 73 3.37 0.04 17.95
C ASN A 73 3.46 1.45 18.42
N MET A 74 2.55 2.25 17.93
CA MET A 74 2.59 3.62 18.33
C MET A 74 2.46 3.78 19.80
N ILE A 75 1.68 2.95 20.37
CA ILE A 75 1.52 3.01 21.80
C ILE A 75 2.81 2.69 22.48
N ASN A 76 3.52 1.75 21.94
CA ASN A 76 4.79 1.38 22.52
C ASN A 76 5.79 2.49 22.44
N THR A 77 5.76 3.17 21.36
CA THR A 77 6.74 4.20 21.18
C THR A 77 6.62 5.26 22.21
N ILE A 78 5.47 5.48 22.64
CA ILE A 78 5.29 6.51 23.62
C ILE A 78 5.92 6.21 24.91
N SER A 79 5.94 5.01 25.25
CA SER A 79 6.49 4.63 26.54
C SER A 79 8.00 4.72 26.58
#